data_be611555d485046fcebad8381a7a23a9
#
_entry.id   be611555d485046fcebad8381a7a23a9
#
_cell.length_a   1.000
_cell.length_b   1.000
_cell.length_c   1.000
_cell.angle_alpha   90.00
_cell.angle_beta   90.00
_cell.angle_gamma   90.00
#
_symmetry.space_group_name_H-M   'P 1'
#
loop_
_entity.id
_entity.type
_entity.pdbx_description
1 polymer ?
#
loop_
_entity_poly.entity_id
_entity_poly.type
_entity_poly.pdbx_seq_one_letter_code
_entity_poly.pdbx_strand_id
1 'polypeptide(L)'
;MKKILLIIFIFISTISFGLDDSQKIEIAELIIFNTKNNNGDGLNLDVKKAFKDLVTKKDDFEKIIMEKNKNETKTDILTFTIIKPISNKKTFPLGYNMRIGYYSKELLGFKKIIIATDNKTYEKNFNYLDGIRDISSSGVYEYYDIKISLDDKETIDMLKDIVKSKNSKIRFYSREKHKDKVFTDREKKLILNFLAITGFYHVANSNIIEDTVQEIQNKFNIPEDSAFQYLKDIYKKNK
;
A
#
# COMPACT_ATOMS: atom_id res chain seq x y z
N MET A 1 3.89 -16.49 25.89
CA MET A 1 3.20 -15.63 24.91
C MET A 1 3.11 -16.17 23.47
N LYS A 2 3.53 -17.43 23.19
CA LYS A 2 3.37 -18.09 21.88
C LYS A 2 2.05 -18.86 21.69
N LYS A 3 1.12 -18.81 22.65
CA LYS A 3 -0.12 -19.61 22.64
C LYS A 3 -1.40 -18.80 22.36
N ILE A 4 -1.34 -17.49 22.19
CA ILE A 4 -2.54 -16.67 21.92
C ILE A 4 -2.85 -16.60 20.42
N LEU A 5 -1.89 -16.92 19.56
CA LEU A 5 -2.08 -16.88 18.10
C LEU A 5 -2.66 -18.19 17.50
N LEU A 6 -2.88 -19.22 18.30
CA LEU A 6 -3.30 -20.56 17.82
C LEU A 6 -4.73 -20.96 18.20
N ILE A 7 -5.53 -20.03 18.71
CA ILE A 7 -6.91 -20.33 19.12
C ILE A 7 -7.96 -19.68 18.17
N ILE A 8 -7.54 -19.21 17.01
CA ILE A 8 -8.43 -18.51 16.05
C ILE A 8 -8.98 -19.45 14.95
N PHE A 9 -9.07 -20.73 15.18
CA PHE A 9 -9.83 -21.58 14.26
C PHE A 9 -10.83 -22.38 15.08
N ILE A 10 -12.13 -21.99 15.01
CA ILE A 10 -13.33 -22.86 14.95
C ILE A 10 -14.60 -22.09 15.38
N PHE A 11 -15.60 -22.13 14.47
CA PHE A 11 -17.06 -21.86 14.59
C PHE A 11 -17.56 -20.39 14.48
N ILE A 12 -18.09 -20.01 13.38
CA ILE A 12 -19.29 -20.18 12.51
C ILE A 12 -20.54 -19.46 13.00
N SER A 13 -20.95 -18.61 12.09
CA SER A 13 -22.28 -18.25 11.64
C SER A 13 -23.17 -17.32 12.47
N THR A 14 -23.44 -16.23 11.78
CA THR A 14 -24.72 -15.52 11.70
C THR A 14 -25.12 -14.66 12.87
N ILE A 15 -24.65 -13.47 12.85
CA ILE A 15 -25.41 -12.21 12.79
C ILE A 15 -24.33 -11.15 12.56
N SER A 16 -24.23 -10.66 11.32
CA SER A 16 -23.29 -9.60 10.96
C SER A 16 -23.81 -8.27 11.55
N PHE A 17 -23.42 -7.97 12.75
CA PHE A 17 -23.30 -6.60 13.19
C PHE A 17 -21.91 -6.13 12.76
N GLY A 18 -21.81 -5.53 11.55
CA GLY A 18 -20.54 -5.17 11.00
C GLY A 18 -19.94 -3.95 11.69
N LEU A 19 -18.73 -4.08 12.20
CA LEU A 19 -17.91 -2.93 12.60
C LEU A 19 -17.87 -1.91 11.46
N ASP A 20 -18.03 -0.62 11.78
CA ASP A 20 -17.85 0.42 10.77
C ASP A 20 -16.37 0.53 10.36
N ASP A 21 -16.10 1.14 9.20
CA ASP A 21 -14.74 1.29 8.67
C ASP A 21 -13.80 1.96 9.66
N SER A 22 -14.30 2.93 10.44
CA SER A 22 -13.50 3.63 11.44
C SER A 22 -13.08 2.72 12.58
N GLN A 23 -13.98 1.86 13.03
CA GLN A 23 -13.72 0.88 14.10
C GLN A 23 -12.71 -0.18 13.63
N LYS A 24 -12.86 -0.69 12.41
CA LYS A 24 -11.92 -1.66 11.81
C LYS A 24 -10.51 -1.08 11.69
N ILE A 25 -10.40 0.16 11.21
CA ILE A 25 -9.12 0.85 11.08
C ILE A 25 -8.49 1.10 12.45
N GLU A 26 -9.28 1.50 13.45
CA GLU A 26 -8.77 1.75 14.80
C GLU A 26 -8.22 0.48 15.46
N ILE A 27 -8.89 -0.66 15.31
CA ILE A 27 -8.39 -1.96 15.80
C ILE A 27 -7.12 -2.36 15.06
N ALA A 28 -7.10 -2.25 13.74
CA ALA A 28 -5.91 -2.58 12.95
C ALA A 28 -4.70 -1.73 13.37
N GLU A 29 -4.89 -0.43 13.65
CA GLU A 29 -3.82 0.43 14.21
C GLU A 29 -3.31 -0.09 15.56
N LEU A 30 -4.21 -0.48 16.45
CA LEU A 30 -3.83 -1.01 17.77
C LEU A 30 -3.04 -2.31 17.65
N ILE A 31 -3.48 -3.22 16.78
CA ILE A 31 -2.81 -4.51 16.57
C ILE A 31 -1.47 -4.31 15.88
N ILE A 32 -1.47 -3.68 14.71
CA ILE A 32 -0.30 -3.62 13.82
C ILE A 32 0.79 -2.70 14.37
N PHE A 33 0.42 -1.56 14.97
CA PHE A 33 1.41 -0.62 15.51
C PHE A 33 2.08 -1.12 16.80
N ASN A 34 1.47 -2.08 17.50
CA ASN A 34 2.00 -2.66 18.74
C ASN A 34 2.65 -4.04 18.53
N THR A 35 2.44 -4.70 17.39
CA THR A 35 3.13 -5.94 17.05
C THR A 35 4.45 -5.62 16.35
N LYS A 36 5.57 -6.16 16.87
CA LYS A 36 6.83 -6.15 16.12
C LYS A 36 6.62 -6.98 14.85
N ASN A 37 6.73 -6.31 13.71
CA ASN A 37 6.46 -6.86 12.39
C ASN A 37 7.31 -8.10 12.10
N ASN A 38 6.69 -9.25 12.10
CA ASN A 38 7.17 -10.44 11.41
C ASN A 38 6.14 -10.79 10.33
N ASN A 39 6.12 -10.01 9.24
CA ASN A 39 5.43 -10.45 8.04
C ASN A 39 6.22 -11.63 7.48
N GLY A 40 5.57 -12.78 7.32
CA GLY A 40 6.17 -14.03 6.83
C GLY A 40 6.89 -13.93 5.47
N ASP A 41 6.78 -12.81 4.79
CA ASP A 41 7.44 -12.51 3.52
C ASP A 41 8.91 -12.03 3.66
N GLY A 42 9.45 -11.90 4.87
CA GLY A 42 10.82 -11.43 5.12
C GLY A 42 11.06 -9.94 4.83
N LEU A 43 10.00 -9.15 4.60
CA LEU A 43 10.07 -7.71 4.45
C LEU A 43 9.90 -7.03 5.81
N ASN A 44 10.83 -6.13 6.14
CA ASN A 44 10.73 -5.30 7.35
C ASN A 44 9.84 -4.07 7.05
N LEU A 45 8.52 -4.20 7.27
CA LEU A 45 7.54 -3.16 7.02
C LEU A 45 7.28 -2.35 8.30
N ASP A 46 7.67 -1.08 8.30
CA ASP A 46 7.35 -0.14 9.39
C ASP A 46 6.09 0.66 9.03
N VAL A 47 4.93 0.09 9.34
CA VAL A 47 3.62 0.67 9.03
C VAL A 47 3.45 2.05 9.67
N LYS A 48 3.80 2.20 10.95
CA LYS A 48 3.67 3.48 11.67
C LYS A 48 4.50 4.59 11.03
N LYS A 49 5.72 4.27 10.61
CA LYS A 49 6.60 5.20 9.90
C LYS A 49 6.07 5.51 8.51
N ALA A 50 5.55 4.52 7.79
CA ALA A 50 4.99 4.71 6.47
C ALA A 50 3.83 5.73 6.49
N PHE A 51 2.92 5.63 7.47
CA PHE A 51 1.84 6.62 7.66
C PHE A 51 2.37 8.01 8.05
N LYS A 52 3.38 8.10 8.91
CA LYS A 52 4.00 9.37 9.30
C LYS A 52 4.69 10.09 8.13
N ASP A 53 5.10 9.33 7.13
CA ASP A 53 5.76 9.86 5.93
C ASP A 53 4.77 10.31 4.84
N LEU A 54 3.44 10.18 5.05
CA LEU A 54 2.44 10.67 4.13
C LEU A 54 2.23 12.19 4.24
N VAL A 55 2.01 12.80 3.09
CA VAL A 55 1.49 14.17 2.96
C VAL A 55 0.17 14.14 2.22
N THR A 56 -0.74 14.99 2.64
CA THR A 56 -2.13 14.99 2.21
C THR A 56 -2.41 16.20 1.33
N LYS A 57 -3.08 15.99 0.20
CA LYS A 57 -3.67 17.03 -0.64
C LYS A 57 -5.16 16.76 -0.76
N LYS A 58 -6.00 17.77 -0.48
CA LYS A 58 -7.45 17.70 -0.69
C LYS A 58 -7.80 18.18 -2.09
N ASP A 59 -8.77 17.53 -2.68
CA ASP A 59 -9.48 17.98 -3.86
C ASP A 59 -10.97 18.10 -3.52
N ASP A 60 -11.42 19.36 -3.35
CA ASP A 60 -12.80 19.66 -2.93
C ASP A 60 -13.81 19.45 -4.06
N PHE A 61 -13.40 19.46 -5.32
CA PHE A 61 -14.28 19.18 -6.46
C PHE A 61 -14.59 17.70 -6.55
N GLU A 62 -13.56 16.85 -6.53
CA GLU A 62 -13.72 15.39 -6.58
C GLU A 62 -14.13 14.77 -5.24
N LYS A 63 -14.19 15.61 -4.17
CA LYS A 63 -14.48 15.14 -2.80
C LYS A 63 -13.53 14.03 -2.32
N ILE A 64 -12.27 14.13 -2.71
CA ILE A 64 -11.23 13.15 -2.37
C ILE A 64 -10.06 13.78 -1.63
N ILE A 65 -9.34 12.91 -0.95
CA ILE A 65 -8.03 13.16 -0.34
C ILE A 65 -7.01 12.30 -1.07
N MET A 66 -5.94 12.92 -1.54
CA MET A 66 -4.79 12.23 -2.11
C MET A 66 -3.65 12.24 -1.09
N GLU A 67 -3.16 11.06 -0.73
CA GLU A 67 -2.00 10.89 0.16
C GLU A 67 -0.82 10.34 -0.64
N LYS A 68 0.34 10.96 -0.49
CA LYS A 68 1.61 10.56 -1.13
C LYS A 68 2.72 10.55 -0.11
N ASN A 69 3.79 9.78 -0.38
CA ASN A 69 4.96 9.85 0.47
C ASN A 69 5.68 11.20 0.27
N LYS A 70 5.98 11.90 1.38
CA LYS A 70 6.65 13.22 1.36
C LYS A 70 8.04 13.20 0.72
N ASN A 71 8.68 12.03 0.64
CA ASN A 71 10.02 11.86 0.07
C ASN A 71 9.98 11.54 -1.43
N GLU A 72 8.79 11.44 -2.06
CA GLU A 72 8.67 11.23 -3.50
C GLU A 72 9.08 12.47 -4.28
N THR A 73 9.75 12.25 -5.41
CA THR A 73 10.16 13.30 -6.34
C THR A 73 9.70 12.97 -7.76
N LYS A 74 9.64 13.97 -8.64
CA LYS A 74 9.32 13.77 -10.07
C LYS A 74 10.32 12.86 -10.81
N THR A 75 11.50 12.64 -10.26
CA THR A 75 12.54 11.82 -10.90
C THR A 75 12.49 10.36 -10.49
N ASP A 76 11.62 10.00 -9.54
CA ASP A 76 11.46 8.63 -9.11
C ASP A 76 10.82 7.77 -10.21
N ILE A 77 11.31 6.53 -10.33
CA ILE A 77 10.80 5.56 -11.27
C ILE A 77 9.35 5.19 -10.94
N LEU A 78 9.07 4.96 -9.66
CA LEU A 78 7.74 4.66 -9.16
C LEU A 78 7.36 5.66 -8.08
N THR A 79 6.14 6.21 -8.21
CA THR A 79 5.50 7.01 -7.16
C THR A 79 4.09 6.47 -6.90
N PHE A 80 3.56 6.70 -5.70
CA PHE A 80 2.31 6.10 -5.27
C PHE A 80 1.35 7.16 -4.72
N THR A 81 0.07 7.03 -5.06
CA THR A 81 -0.99 7.88 -4.52
C THR A 81 -2.09 7.01 -3.93
N ILE A 82 -2.47 7.29 -2.68
CA ILE A 82 -3.61 6.68 -2.00
C ILE A 82 -4.76 7.67 -2.10
N ILE A 83 -5.91 7.21 -2.59
CA ILE A 83 -7.09 8.03 -2.82
C ILE A 83 -8.13 7.66 -1.78
N LYS A 84 -8.60 8.63 -1.00
CA LYS A 84 -9.61 8.46 0.04
C LYS A 84 -10.78 9.43 -0.17
N PRO A 85 -11.98 9.12 0.33
CA PRO A 85 -13.07 10.10 0.38
C PRO A 85 -12.76 11.18 1.43
N ILE A 86 -13.25 12.41 1.22
CA ILE A 86 -13.25 13.41 2.28
C ILE A 86 -14.27 12.98 3.34
N SER A 87 -13.79 12.74 4.55
CA SER A 87 -14.61 12.29 5.67
C SER A 87 -14.04 12.83 6.99
N ASN A 88 -14.92 13.04 7.96
CA ASN A 88 -14.54 13.36 9.35
C ASN A 88 -14.19 12.10 10.16
N LYS A 89 -14.44 10.92 9.60
CA LYS A 89 -14.09 9.63 10.19
C LYS A 89 -12.93 9.00 9.43
N LYS A 90 -12.27 8.02 10.04
CA LYS A 90 -11.31 7.15 9.35
C LYS A 90 -12.05 6.31 8.32
N THR A 91 -11.56 6.29 7.08
CA THR A 91 -12.18 5.56 5.97
C THR A 91 -11.14 4.76 5.21
N PHE A 92 -11.59 3.68 4.57
CA PHE A 92 -10.75 2.94 3.64
C PHE A 92 -10.45 3.78 2.39
N PRO A 93 -9.30 3.53 1.75
CA PRO A 93 -9.01 4.10 0.44
C PRO A 93 -10.04 3.68 -0.61
N LEU A 94 -10.41 4.63 -1.49
CA LEU A 94 -11.19 4.36 -2.70
C LEU A 94 -10.35 3.63 -3.76
N GLY A 95 -9.02 3.77 -3.69
CA GLY A 95 -8.10 3.15 -4.60
C GLY A 95 -6.66 3.61 -4.41
N TYR A 96 -5.78 2.98 -5.20
CA TYR A 96 -4.36 3.26 -5.22
C TYR A 96 -3.92 3.51 -6.66
N ASN A 97 -3.09 4.52 -6.87
CA ASN A 97 -2.44 4.76 -8.16
C ASN A 97 -0.94 4.57 -8.02
N MET A 98 -0.34 3.84 -8.94
CA MET A 98 1.09 3.76 -9.17
C MET A 98 1.43 4.54 -10.44
N ARG A 99 2.34 5.46 -10.35
CA ARG A 99 2.91 6.14 -11.50
C ARG A 99 4.25 5.52 -11.84
N ILE A 100 4.42 5.16 -13.11
CA ILE A 100 5.70 4.71 -13.66
C ILE A 100 6.25 5.84 -14.51
N GLY A 101 7.38 6.42 -14.09
CA GLY A 101 7.95 7.62 -14.68
C GLY A 101 9.37 7.47 -15.21
N TYR A 102 9.66 8.21 -16.26
CA TYR A 102 10.97 8.37 -16.83
C TYR A 102 11.30 9.85 -16.99
N TYR A 103 12.36 10.30 -16.35
CA TYR A 103 12.86 11.67 -16.47
C TYR A 103 14.17 11.68 -17.24
N SER A 104 14.27 12.53 -18.26
CA SER A 104 15.50 12.76 -19.04
C SER A 104 15.53 14.16 -19.69
N LYS A 105 16.65 14.48 -20.36
CA LYS A 105 16.74 15.71 -21.16
C LYS A 105 15.94 15.63 -22.46
N GLU A 106 15.66 14.43 -22.97
CA GLU A 106 15.02 14.17 -24.24
C GLU A 106 13.81 13.27 -24.07
N LEU A 107 12.80 13.47 -24.93
CA LEU A 107 11.64 12.62 -25.01
C LEU A 107 12.06 11.23 -25.48
N LEU A 108 11.69 10.19 -24.74
CA LEU A 108 11.87 8.81 -25.12
C LEU A 108 10.66 8.26 -25.89
N GLY A 109 9.45 8.65 -25.44
CA GLY A 109 8.20 8.13 -25.99
C GLY A 109 8.02 6.65 -25.71
N PHE A 110 8.29 6.21 -24.46
CA PHE A 110 8.23 4.79 -24.15
C PHE A 110 6.78 4.25 -24.16
N LYS A 111 6.65 2.98 -24.57
CA LYS A 111 5.37 2.26 -24.68
C LYS A 111 5.40 0.93 -23.94
N LYS A 112 6.55 0.53 -23.49
CA LYS A 112 6.79 -0.73 -22.81
C LYS A 112 7.84 -0.55 -21.76
N ILE A 113 7.67 -1.25 -20.67
CA ILE A 113 8.71 -1.43 -19.65
C ILE A 113 9.00 -2.90 -19.44
N ILE A 114 10.23 -3.19 -19.04
CA ILE A 114 10.62 -4.48 -18.49
C ILE A 114 11.32 -4.23 -17.17
N ILE A 115 10.81 -4.82 -16.10
CA ILE A 115 11.44 -4.77 -14.77
C ILE A 115 12.11 -6.12 -14.55
N ALA A 116 13.42 -6.11 -14.38
CA ALA A 116 14.20 -7.30 -14.04
C ALA A 116 14.59 -7.25 -12.56
N THR A 117 14.33 -8.33 -11.86
CA THR A 117 14.71 -8.60 -10.49
C THR A 117 15.68 -9.78 -10.45
N ASP A 118 16.22 -10.12 -9.29
CA ASP A 118 17.10 -11.28 -9.17
C ASP A 118 16.39 -12.61 -9.52
N ASN A 119 15.06 -12.66 -9.36
CA ASN A 119 14.29 -13.89 -9.49
C ASN A 119 13.40 -13.94 -10.73
N LYS A 120 12.89 -12.79 -11.19
CA LYS A 120 11.84 -12.73 -12.20
C LYS A 120 11.94 -11.46 -13.05
N THR A 121 11.33 -11.54 -14.22
CA THR A 121 11.15 -10.40 -15.13
C THR A 121 9.67 -10.12 -15.29
N TYR A 122 9.30 -8.84 -15.19
CA TYR A 122 7.94 -8.35 -15.36
C TYR A 122 7.89 -7.44 -16.59
N GLU A 123 6.85 -7.59 -17.39
CA GLU A 123 6.66 -6.78 -18.59
C GLU A 123 5.31 -6.07 -18.55
N LYS A 124 5.30 -4.79 -18.95
CA LYS A 124 4.06 -4.03 -19.12
C LYS A 124 4.11 -3.19 -20.39
N ASN A 125 3.05 -3.32 -21.20
CA ASN A 125 2.84 -2.51 -22.38
C ASN A 125 1.83 -1.40 -22.08
N PHE A 126 2.01 -0.25 -22.70
CA PHE A 126 1.17 0.93 -22.56
C PHE A 126 0.65 1.40 -23.91
N ASN A 127 -0.56 1.93 -23.93
CA ASN A 127 -1.00 2.71 -25.07
C ASN A 127 -0.28 4.06 -25.04
N TYR A 128 0.35 4.44 -26.14
CA TYR A 128 1.12 5.68 -26.23
C TYR A 128 0.28 6.93 -25.92
N LEU A 129 -1.01 6.90 -26.24
CA LEU A 129 -1.91 8.03 -26.05
C LEU A 129 -2.25 8.27 -24.57
N ASP A 130 -2.13 7.25 -23.71
CA ASP A 130 -2.40 7.35 -22.27
C ASP A 130 -1.20 7.91 -21.50
N GLY A 131 -0.04 8.05 -22.18
CA GLY A 131 1.17 8.59 -21.58
C GLY A 131 1.10 10.11 -21.41
N ILE A 132 1.44 10.59 -20.22
CA ILE A 132 1.53 12.00 -19.91
C ILE A 132 2.98 12.46 -20.06
N ARG A 133 3.16 13.63 -20.66
CA ARG A 133 4.47 14.22 -20.93
C ARG A 133 4.51 15.65 -20.42
N ASP A 134 5.30 15.87 -19.38
CA ASP A 134 5.51 17.19 -18.78
C ASP A 134 6.88 17.69 -19.24
N ILE A 135 6.90 18.74 -20.07
CA ILE A 135 8.11 19.29 -20.68
C ILE A 135 8.44 20.61 -19.99
N SER A 136 9.66 20.71 -19.51
CA SER A 136 10.18 21.91 -18.86
C SER A 136 11.57 22.26 -19.39
N SER A 137 12.09 23.42 -19.02
CA SER A 137 13.47 23.84 -19.35
C SER A 137 14.53 22.89 -18.76
N SER A 138 14.20 22.17 -17.70
CA SER A 138 15.11 21.21 -17.04
C SER A 138 15.10 19.81 -17.65
N GLY A 139 14.08 19.48 -18.45
CA GLY A 139 13.93 18.15 -19.07
C GLY A 139 12.49 17.74 -19.33
N VAL A 140 12.35 16.48 -19.72
CA VAL A 140 11.07 15.85 -20.03
C VAL A 140 10.78 14.79 -18.99
N TYR A 141 9.60 14.82 -18.40
CA TYR A 141 9.06 13.78 -17.54
C TYR A 141 7.92 13.07 -18.26
N GLU A 142 8.14 11.81 -18.58
CA GLU A 142 7.17 10.93 -19.22
C GLU A 142 6.66 9.93 -18.19
N TYR A 143 5.34 9.72 -18.11
CA TYR A 143 4.80 8.76 -17.15
C TYR A 143 3.45 8.19 -17.57
N TYR A 144 3.12 7.04 -16.96
CA TYR A 144 1.82 6.40 -17.01
C TYR A 144 1.30 6.19 -15.60
N ASP A 145 0.02 6.52 -15.40
CA ASP A 145 -0.67 6.23 -14.15
C ASP A 145 -1.43 4.90 -14.25
N ILE A 146 -1.22 4.03 -13.29
CA ILE A 146 -1.80 2.69 -13.22
C ILE A 146 -2.62 2.60 -11.95
N LYS A 147 -3.91 2.28 -12.09
CA LYS A 147 -4.74 1.93 -10.92
C LYS A 147 -4.33 0.56 -10.41
N ILE A 148 -4.10 0.46 -9.09
CA ILE A 148 -3.76 -0.78 -8.41
C ILE A 148 -4.95 -1.20 -7.58
N SER A 149 -5.38 -2.46 -7.71
CA SER A 149 -6.21 -3.14 -6.72
C SER A 149 -5.32 -3.87 -5.70
N LEU A 150 -5.78 -4.00 -4.46
CA LEU A 150 -5.11 -4.83 -3.46
C LEU A 150 -5.10 -6.32 -3.85
N ASP A 151 -6.02 -6.72 -4.72
CA ASP A 151 -6.12 -8.09 -5.26
C ASP A 151 -5.23 -8.30 -6.50
N ASP A 152 -4.58 -7.24 -7.01
CA ASP A 152 -3.61 -7.34 -8.11
C ASP A 152 -2.31 -7.96 -7.61
N LYS A 153 -2.36 -9.28 -7.47
CA LYS A 153 -1.26 -10.09 -6.98
C LYS A 153 0.01 -9.90 -7.79
N GLU A 154 -0.10 -9.77 -9.12
CA GLU A 154 1.07 -9.62 -9.99
C GLU A 154 1.82 -8.32 -9.71
N THR A 155 1.11 -7.19 -9.58
CA THR A 155 1.71 -5.90 -9.25
C THR A 155 2.31 -5.92 -7.84
N ILE A 156 1.62 -6.49 -6.86
CA ILE A 156 2.14 -6.60 -5.48
C ILE A 156 3.39 -7.49 -5.42
N ASP A 157 3.40 -8.63 -6.09
CA ASP A 157 4.56 -9.52 -6.17
C ASP A 157 5.74 -8.85 -6.89
N MET A 158 5.49 -8.12 -7.98
CA MET A 158 6.50 -7.31 -8.65
C MET A 158 7.15 -6.29 -7.70
N LEU A 159 6.34 -5.56 -6.94
CA LEU A 159 6.85 -4.58 -5.98
C LEU A 159 7.69 -5.24 -4.87
N LYS A 160 7.24 -6.37 -4.35
CA LYS A 160 7.99 -7.17 -3.38
C LYS A 160 9.34 -7.66 -3.94
N ASP A 161 9.34 -8.14 -5.17
CA ASP A 161 10.55 -8.64 -5.83
C ASP A 161 11.56 -7.51 -6.11
N ILE A 162 11.10 -6.32 -6.51
CA ILE A 162 11.97 -5.14 -6.65
C ILE A 162 12.69 -4.84 -5.34
N VAL A 163 11.97 -4.86 -4.23
CA VAL A 163 12.54 -4.54 -2.91
C VAL A 163 13.52 -5.61 -2.43
N LYS A 164 13.19 -6.90 -2.62
CA LYS A 164 14.03 -8.03 -2.19
C LYS A 164 15.30 -8.18 -3.02
N SER A 165 15.28 -7.74 -4.27
CA SER A 165 16.40 -7.88 -5.20
C SER A 165 17.56 -6.98 -4.83
N LYS A 166 18.78 -7.50 -4.92
CA LYS A 166 20.00 -6.69 -4.82
C LYS A 166 20.12 -5.75 -6.02
N ASN A 167 19.83 -6.25 -7.22
CA ASN A 167 20.06 -5.57 -8.50
C ASN A 167 18.76 -5.45 -9.31
N SER A 168 17.73 -4.82 -8.75
CA SER A 168 16.51 -4.55 -9.53
C SER A 168 16.70 -3.37 -10.48
N LYS A 169 16.25 -3.53 -11.73
CA LYS A 169 16.34 -2.52 -12.77
C LYS A 169 15.11 -2.49 -13.65
N ILE A 170 14.87 -1.35 -14.26
CA ILE A 170 13.80 -1.16 -15.23
C ILE A 170 14.39 -0.70 -16.56
N ARG A 171 13.84 -1.23 -17.65
CA ARG A 171 14.12 -0.80 -19.02
C ARG A 171 12.86 -0.21 -19.62
N PHE A 172 12.99 1.01 -20.12
CA PHE A 172 11.96 1.73 -20.84
C PHE A 172 12.20 1.60 -22.33
N TYR A 173 11.22 1.09 -23.08
CA TYR A 173 11.31 0.89 -24.52
C TYR A 173 10.44 1.89 -25.28
N SER A 174 11.05 2.54 -26.28
CA SER A 174 10.35 3.17 -27.40
C SER A 174 10.42 2.28 -28.65
N ARG A 175 10.01 2.78 -29.82
CA ARG A 175 10.14 2.03 -31.07
C ARG A 175 11.59 1.69 -31.43
N GLU A 176 12.51 2.63 -31.21
CA GLU A 176 13.88 2.57 -31.73
C GLU A 176 14.94 2.57 -30.65
N LYS A 177 14.58 2.98 -29.43
CA LYS A 177 15.52 3.20 -28.35
C LYS A 177 15.05 2.55 -27.05
N HIS A 178 15.97 2.28 -26.18
CA HIS A 178 15.66 1.92 -24.80
C HIS A 178 16.57 2.66 -23.85
N LYS A 179 16.11 2.80 -22.60
CA LYS A 179 16.89 3.37 -21.50
C LYS A 179 16.69 2.52 -20.26
N ASP A 180 17.79 2.28 -19.56
CA ASP A 180 17.82 1.50 -18.33
C ASP A 180 17.99 2.43 -17.13
N LYS A 181 17.29 2.09 -16.04
CA LYS A 181 17.50 2.68 -14.71
C LYS A 181 17.55 1.58 -13.66
N VAL A 182 18.33 1.81 -12.61
CA VAL A 182 18.44 0.92 -11.46
C VAL A 182 17.58 1.50 -10.34
N PHE A 183 16.83 0.67 -9.64
CA PHE A 183 16.10 1.09 -8.45
C PHE A 183 17.07 1.38 -7.31
N THR A 184 17.06 2.62 -6.84
CA THR A 184 17.87 3.06 -5.70
C THR A 184 17.29 2.55 -4.38
N ASP A 185 18.11 2.51 -3.32
CA ASP A 185 17.62 2.15 -1.97
C ASP A 185 16.51 3.09 -1.48
N ARG A 186 16.57 4.37 -1.88
CA ARG A 186 15.52 5.33 -1.58
C ARG A 186 14.19 4.95 -2.26
N GLU A 187 14.22 4.60 -3.54
CA GLU A 187 13.02 4.17 -4.28
C GLU A 187 12.47 2.85 -3.74
N LYS A 188 13.32 1.89 -3.40
CA LYS A 188 12.91 0.66 -2.73
C LYS A 188 12.23 0.95 -1.39
N LYS A 189 12.67 1.96 -0.66
CA LYS A 189 12.02 2.38 0.59
C LYS A 189 10.65 3.02 0.35
N LEU A 190 10.46 3.78 -0.74
CA LEU A 190 9.13 4.28 -1.13
C LEU A 190 8.17 3.12 -1.41
N ILE A 191 8.65 2.09 -2.12
CA ILE A 191 7.89 0.87 -2.38
C ILE A 191 7.54 0.16 -1.07
N LEU A 192 8.50 0.01 -0.14
CA LEU A 192 8.25 -0.58 1.19
C LEU A 192 7.18 0.17 1.96
N ASN A 193 7.22 1.51 1.97
CA ASN A 193 6.21 2.33 2.64
C ASN A 193 4.82 2.11 2.00
N PHE A 194 4.74 2.04 0.69
CA PHE A 194 3.48 1.75 0.00
C PHE A 194 2.96 0.35 0.35
N LEU A 195 3.79 -0.69 0.29
CA LEU A 195 3.44 -2.05 0.68
C LEU A 195 3.00 -2.15 2.16
N ALA A 196 3.61 -1.37 3.04
CA ALA A 196 3.22 -1.31 4.44
C ALA A 196 1.81 -0.73 4.62
N ILE A 197 1.47 0.34 3.90
CA ILE A 197 0.17 1.00 3.98
C ILE A 197 -0.92 0.14 3.34
N THR A 198 -0.67 -0.43 2.15
CA THR A 198 -1.63 -1.30 1.47
C THR A 198 -1.88 -2.58 2.26
N GLY A 199 -0.82 -3.18 2.82
CA GLY A 199 -0.94 -4.34 3.71
C GLY A 199 -1.75 -4.03 4.97
N PHE A 200 -1.57 -2.84 5.57
CA PHE A 200 -2.38 -2.38 6.69
C PHE A 200 -3.87 -2.33 6.33
N TYR A 201 -4.23 -1.66 5.23
CA TYR A 201 -5.63 -1.57 4.81
C TYR A 201 -6.22 -2.91 4.38
N HIS A 202 -5.41 -3.80 3.81
CA HIS A 202 -5.84 -5.16 3.51
C HIS A 202 -6.22 -5.93 4.79
N VAL A 203 -5.39 -5.88 5.82
CA VAL A 203 -5.69 -6.50 7.13
C VAL A 203 -6.89 -5.84 7.78
N ALA A 204 -6.97 -4.51 7.80
CA ALA A 204 -8.08 -3.77 8.40
C ALA A 204 -9.43 -4.08 7.73
N ASN A 205 -9.43 -4.35 6.43
CA ASN A 205 -10.64 -4.71 5.66
C ASN A 205 -10.93 -6.23 5.64
N SER A 206 -10.08 -7.03 6.26
CA SER A 206 -10.27 -8.48 6.34
C SER A 206 -11.22 -8.87 7.46
N ASN A 207 -11.85 -10.02 7.34
CA ASN A 207 -12.70 -10.59 8.38
C ASN A 207 -11.95 -10.86 9.70
N ILE A 208 -10.61 -10.86 9.68
CA ILE A 208 -9.79 -11.11 10.87
C ILE A 208 -10.15 -10.18 12.03
N ILE A 209 -10.43 -8.90 11.74
CA ILE A 209 -10.81 -7.92 12.78
C ILE A 209 -12.19 -8.27 13.35
N GLU A 210 -13.16 -8.56 12.49
CA GLU A 210 -14.53 -8.95 12.89
C GLU A 210 -14.49 -10.26 13.67
N ASP A 211 -13.80 -11.26 13.18
CA ASP A 211 -13.64 -12.55 13.84
C ASP A 211 -13.03 -12.40 15.25
N THR A 212 -12.02 -11.52 15.39
CA THR A 212 -11.39 -11.24 16.69
C THR A 212 -12.37 -10.63 17.69
N VAL A 213 -13.18 -9.66 17.25
CA VAL A 213 -14.21 -9.04 18.10
C VAL A 213 -15.28 -10.06 18.48
N GLN A 214 -15.74 -10.87 17.53
CA GLN A 214 -16.72 -11.92 17.74
C GLN A 214 -16.23 -12.97 18.75
N GLU A 215 -14.95 -13.36 18.70
CA GLU A 215 -14.38 -14.28 19.71
C GLU A 215 -14.40 -13.68 21.12
N ILE A 216 -14.09 -12.40 21.26
CA ILE A 216 -14.15 -11.70 22.55
C ILE A 216 -15.59 -11.65 23.05
N GLN A 217 -16.55 -11.31 22.20
CA GLN A 217 -17.97 -11.32 22.54
C GLN A 217 -18.39 -12.69 23.09
N ASN A 218 -18.11 -13.74 22.35
CA ASN A 218 -18.49 -15.11 22.71
C ASN A 218 -17.80 -15.56 24.01
N LYS A 219 -16.51 -15.27 24.15
CA LYS A 219 -15.72 -15.68 25.31
C LYS A 219 -16.18 -15.04 26.62
N PHE A 220 -16.56 -13.78 26.59
CA PHE A 220 -16.94 -13.01 27.77
C PHE A 220 -18.42 -12.78 27.87
N ASN A 221 -19.22 -13.23 26.92
CA ASN A 221 -20.67 -13.01 26.81
C ASN A 221 -21.05 -11.53 26.98
N ILE A 222 -20.36 -10.66 26.23
CA ILE A 222 -20.51 -9.20 26.27
C ILE A 222 -20.98 -8.66 24.91
N PRO A 223 -21.67 -7.49 24.88
CA PRO A 223 -22.03 -6.82 23.63
C PRO A 223 -20.81 -6.42 22.78
N GLU A 224 -21.02 -6.23 21.49
CA GLU A 224 -19.97 -5.89 20.50
C GLU A 224 -19.18 -4.62 20.91
N ASP A 225 -19.87 -3.54 21.28
CA ASP A 225 -19.21 -2.31 21.74
C ASP A 225 -18.32 -2.53 22.97
N SER A 226 -18.72 -3.42 23.86
CA SER A 226 -17.92 -3.80 25.03
C SER A 226 -16.73 -4.65 24.64
N ALA A 227 -16.87 -5.56 23.68
CA ALA A 227 -15.77 -6.35 23.15
C ALA A 227 -14.76 -5.46 22.41
N PHE A 228 -15.23 -4.51 21.63
CA PHE A 228 -14.40 -3.51 20.98
C PHE A 228 -13.62 -2.67 22.00
N GLN A 229 -14.29 -2.15 23.03
CA GLN A 229 -13.62 -1.38 24.08
C GLN A 229 -12.61 -2.23 24.86
N TYR A 230 -12.94 -3.48 25.17
CA TYR A 230 -12.04 -4.43 25.83
C TYR A 230 -10.76 -4.67 25.01
N LEU A 231 -10.89 -4.84 23.70
CA LEU A 231 -9.75 -4.98 22.80
C LEU A 231 -8.86 -3.73 22.83
N LYS A 232 -9.47 -2.54 22.77
CA LYS A 232 -8.74 -1.27 22.88
C LYS A 232 -7.97 -1.15 24.19
N ASP A 233 -8.56 -1.55 25.29
CA ASP A 233 -7.93 -1.46 26.62
C ASP A 233 -6.75 -2.42 26.79
N ILE A 234 -6.85 -3.64 26.25
CA ILE A 234 -5.73 -4.59 26.23
C ILE A 234 -4.53 -4.00 25.48
N TYR A 235 -4.75 -3.46 24.29
CA TYR A 235 -3.64 -2.95 23.47
C TYR A 235 -3.10 -1.61 23.98
N LYS A 236 -3.89 -0.80 24.70
CA LYS A 236 -3.41 0.42 25.36
C LYS A 236 -2.55 0.14 26.58
N LYS A 237 -2.86 -0.91 27.35
CA LYS A 237 -2.08 -1.30 28.55
C LYS A 237 -0.72 -1.91 28.22
N ASN A 238 -0.51 -2.36 26.98
CA ASN A 238 0.75 -2.95 26.53
C ASN A 238 1.69 -1.93 25.84
N LYS A 239 1.40 -0.65 25.95
CA LYS A 239 2.29 0.46 25.59
C LYS A 239 3.19 0.86 26.74
#